data_3283b66e7c14f501bfb3e7939d9ef9c2
#
_entry.id   3283b66e7c14f501bfb3e7939d9ef9c2
#
_cell.length_a   1.000
_cell.length_b   1.000
_cell.length_c   1.000
_cell.angle_alpha   90.00
_cell.angle_beta   90.00
_cell.angle_gamma   90.00
#
_symmetry.space_group_name_H-M   'P 1'
#
loop_
_entity.id
_entity.type
_entity.pdbx_description
1 polymer ?
#
loop_
_entity_poly.entity_id
_entity_poly.type
_entity_poly.pdbx_seq_one_letter_code
_entity_poly.pdbx_strand_id
1 'polypeptide(L)'
;MRITRERHVYSLGVSEPVATVTAPCSLTVETCDCFNGPVTEAGQPKARLNFSHVNPATGPIVVEGAEPGDVLRVHIRAIRPEKTGALMTAPGAGALPDRVKGDTRICPIADGHFTFMGVERPLNPMIGGIGVAPACESVPCGTPGDDGAHLGTIGLRWGATRRLRVVVPGPLL
;
A
#
# COMPACT_ATOMS: atom_id res chain seq x y z
N MET A 1 1.26 19.50 1.61
CA MET A 1 2.06 18.84 2.68
C MET A 1 2.65 17.55 2.14
N ARG A 2 3.84 17.15 2.59
CA ARG A 2 4.49 15.87 2.28
C ARG A 2 4.59 15.05 3.55
N ILE A 3 4.25 13.77 3.47
CA ILE A 3 4.33 12.78 4.55
C ILE A 3 5.31 11.71 4.10
N THR A 4 6.33 11.47 4.89
CA THR A 4 7.41 10.54 4.56
C THR A 4 7.05 9.11 4.98
N ARG A 5 7.66 8.13 4.34
CA ARG A 5 7.47 6.69 4.63
C ARG A 5 8.13 6.20 5.91
N GLU A 6 8.88 7.07 6.60
CA GLU A 6 9.57 6.72 7.85
C GLU A 6 8.60 6.31 8.96
N ARG A 7 7.40 6.89 8.97
CA ARG A 7 6.33 6.51 9.89
C ARG A 7 5.23 5.78 9.12
N HIS A 8 5.10 4.51 9.40
CA HIS A 8 4.12 3.61 8.80
C HIS A 8 3.63 2.60 9.84
N VAL A 9 2.49 2.00 9.56
CA VAL A 9 1.87 0.96 10.38
C VAL A 9 1.68 -0.31 9.58
N TYR A 10 1.58 -1.44 10.26
CA TYR A 10 1.27 -2.75 9.66
C TYR A 10 -0.15 -3.21 9.94
N SER A 11 -0.90 -2.40 10.67
CA SER A 11 -2.33 -2.62 10.94
C SER A 11 -3.07 -1.29 10.88
N LEU A 12 -4.25 -1.28 10.29
CA LEU A 12 -5.19 -0.18 10.41
C LEU A 12 -5.86 -0.24 11.77
N GLY A 13 -5.93 0.87 12.46
CA GLY A 13 -6.48 0.98 13.81
C GLY A 13 -6.22 2.35 14.40
N VAL A 14 -6.72 2.56 15.61
CA VAL A 14 -6.46 3.82 16.32
C VAL A 14 -5.04 3.79 16.87
N SER A 15 -4.21 4.71 16.41
CA SER A 15 -2.82 4.88 16.86
C SER A 15 -2.40 6.35 16.73
N GLU A 16 -1.22 6.68 17.24
CA GLU A 16 -0.72 8.06 17.20
C GLU A 16 -0.55 8.56 15.77
N PRO A 17 -1.21 9.66 15.37
CA PRO A 17 -1.16 10.17 14.01
C PRO A 17 0.22 10.77 13.68
N VAL A 18 0.61 10.65 12.41
CA VAL A 18 1.82 11.30 11.89
C VAL A 18 1.53 12.71 11.38
N ALA A 19 0.27 12.99 11.09
CA ALA A 19 -0.19 14.29 10.62
C ALA A 19 -1.68 14.47 10.89
N THR A 20 -2.10 15.72 10.99
CA THR A 20 -3.50 16.14 11.00
C THR A 20 -3.74 17.06 9.81
N VAL A 21 -4.84 16.83 9.10
CA VAL A 21 -5.22 17.62 7.92
C VAL A 21 -6.69 18.01 7.98
N THR A 22 -7.00 19.17 7.41
CA THR A 22 -8.38 19.61 7.22
C THR A 22 -8.78 19.39 5.76
N ALA A 23 -9.89 18.73 5.50
CA ALA A 23 -10.40 18.52 4.15
C ALA A 23 -11.17 19.77 3.63
N PRO A 24 -11.10 20.10 2.33
CA PRO A 24 -10.34 19.42 1.29
C PRO A 24 -8.85 19.80 1.31
N CYS A 25 -7.97 18.85 1.10
CA CYS A 25 -6.54 19.10 1.05
C CYS A 25 -5.84 18.27 -0.04
N SER A 26 -4.57 18.56 -0.29
CA SER A 26 -3.73 17.81 -1.21
C SER A 26 -2.45 17.38 -0.52
N LEU A 27 -2.16 16.08 -0.56
CA LEU A 27 -1.02 15.48 0.10
C LEU A 27 -0.10 14.80 -0.91
N THR A 28 1.19 14.82 -0.63
CA THR A 28 2.16 13.91 -1.22
C THR A 28 2.55 12.91 -0.14
N VAL A 29 2.23 11.66 -0.35
CA VAL A 29 2.52 10.57 0.59
C VAL A 29 3.57 9.65 -0.02
N GLU A 30 4.70 9.50 0.65
CA GLU A 30 5.68 8.47 0.30
C GLU A 30 5.19 7.14 0.84
N THR A 31 5.29 6.09 0.02
CA THR A 31 4.89 4.74 0.42
C THR A 31 6.07 3.79 0.38
N CYS A 32 6.04 2.77 1.21
CA CYS A 32 6.94 1.65 1.11
C CYS A 32 6.45 0.67 0.04
N ASP A 33 7.32 -0.20 -0.45
CA ASP A 33 6.90 -1.40 -1.15
C ASP A 33 6.24 -2.40 -0.20
N CYS A 34 5.57 -3.42 -0.74
CA CYS A 34 4.84 -4.39 0.06
C CYS A 34 5.71 -5.20 1.04
N PHE A 35 7.04 -5.18 0.91
CA PHE A 35 7.99 -5.86 1.78
C PHE A 35 8.74 -4.91 2.70
N ASN A 36 8.46 -3.62 2.65
CA ASN A 36 9.16 -2.56 3.39
C ASN A 36 10.67 -2.47 3.07
N GLY A 37 11.02 -2.63 1.79
CA GLY A 37 12.36 -2.41 1.29
C GLY A 37 13.44 -3.48 1.52
N PRO A 38 13.20 -4.66 2.15
CA PRO A 38 14.25 -5.64 2.33
C PRO A 38 14.62 -6.41 1.06
N VAL A 39 13.83 -6.28 0.00
CA VAL A 39 14.04 -6.99 -1.26
C VAL A 39 14.81 -6.10 -2.22
N THR A 40 16.12 -6.19 -2.18
CA THR A 40 17.05 -5.36 -2.98
C THR A 40 17.84 -6.13 -4.00
N GLU A 41 17.88 -7.47 -3.91
CA GLU A 41 18.72 -8.31 -4.75
C GLU A 41 17.93 -9.47 -5.37
N ALA A 42 18.28 -9.82 -6.58
CA ALA A 42 17.75 -11.01 -7.25
C ALA A 42 18.20 -12.29 -6.51
N GLY A 43 17.29 -13.27 -6.44
CA GLY A 43 17.56 -14.54 -5.75
C GLY A 43 17.51 -14.47 -4.21
N GLN A 44 17.14 -13.32 -3.64
CA GLN A 44 17.05 -13.16 -2.19
C GLN A 44 16.01 -14.14 -1.60
N PRO A 45 16.37 -14.96 -0.59
CA PRO A 45 15.47 -15.97 -0.06
C PRO A 45 14.27 -15.34 0.66
N LYS A 46 13.08 -15.85 0.40
CA LYS A 46 11.84 -15.47 1.10
C LYS A 46 11.84 -15.81 2.59
N ALA A 47 12.66 -16.75 3.04
CA ALA A 47 12.73 -17.21 4.44
C ALA A 47 12.97 -16.08 5.47
N ARG A 48 13.28 -14.86 5.01
CA ARG A 48 13.43 -13.67 5.83
C ARG A 48 12.20 -12.74 5.83
N LEU A 49 11.14 -13.04 5.08
CA LEU A 49 9.93 -12.22 5.08
C LEU A 49 9.07 -12.56 6.30
N ASN A 50 8.89 -11.58 7.14
CA ASN A 50 7.90 -11.64 8.20
C ASN A 50 6.55 -11.19 7.63
N PHE A 51 5.62 -12.12 7.44
CA PHE A 51 4.28 -11.81 6.91
C PHE A 51 3.43 -10.91 7.82
N SER A 52 3.81 -10.75 9.09
CA SER A 52 3.20 -9.76 9.96
C SER A 52 3.67 -8.32 9.66
N HIS A 53 4.71 -8.18 8.84
CA HIS A 53 5.31 -6.90 8.45
C HIS A 53 5.31 -6.72 6.94
N VAL A 54 4.22 -7.07 6.28
CA VAL A 54 3.97 -6.81 4.87
C VAL A 54 2.92 -5.74 4.69
N ASN A 55 2.94 -5.10 3.52
CA ASN A 55 2.00 -4.04 3.13
C ASN A 55 1.94 -2.88 4.13
N PRO A 56 3.08 -2.27 4.51
CA PRO A 56 3.08 -1.12 5.40
C PRO A 56 2.26 0.03 4.80
N ALA A 57 1.45 0.66 5.64
CA ALA A 57 0.67 1.84 5.28
C ALA A 57 1.31 3.08 5.92
N THR A 58 1.69 4.07 5.11
CA THR A 58 2.21 5.34 5.60
C THR A 58 1.11 6.13 6.27
N GLY A 59 1.31 6.49 7.50
CA GLY A 59 0.32 7.13 8.35
C GLY A 59 0.48 6.66 9.80
N PRO A 60 -0.57 6.81 10.60
CA PRO A 60 -1.94 7.31 10.28
C PRO A 60 -2.02 8.82 10.08
N ILE A 61 -3.01 9.25 9.31
CA ILE A 61 -3.29 10.67 9.04
C ILE A 61 -4.68 11.00 9.57
N VAL A 62 -4.80 11.91 10.53
CA VAL A 62 -6.10 12.39 11.01
C VAL A 62 -6.70 13.36 10.01
N VAL A 63 -7.96 13.16 9.67
CA VAL A 63 -8.78 14.13 8.92
C VAL A 63 -9.68 14.85 9.90
N GLU A 64 -9.33 16.09 10.20
CA GLU A 64 -10.03 16.91 11.20
C GLU A 64 -11.47 17.18 10.82
N GLY A 65 -12.37 17.05 11.79
CA GLY A 65 -13.81 17.30 11.61
C GLY A 65 -14.57 16.19 10.90
N ALA A 66 -13.93 15.09 10.51
CA ALA A 66 -14.66 13.94 9.98
C ALA A 66 -15.18 13.05 11.11
N GLU A 67 -16.45 12.64 11.01
CA GLU A 67 -17.17 11.90 12.03
C GLU A 67 -17.70 10.56 11.50
N PRO A 68 -18.04 9.61 12.39
CA PRO A 68 -18.66 8.35 11.99
C PRO A 68 -19.92 8.58 11.15
N GLY A 69 -19.99 7.91 10.01
CA GLY A 69 -21.05 8.10 9.01
C GLY A 69 -20.63 8.92 7.80
N ASP A 70 -19.60 9.72 7.93
CA ASP A 70 -19.01 10.46 6.80
C ASP A 70 -18.34 9.53 5.78
N VAL A 71 -18.04 10.08 4.61
CA VAL A 71 -17.31 9.39 3.55
C VAL A 71 -16.12 10.23 3.13
N LEU A 72 -14.93 9.75 3.41
CA LEU A 72 -13.71 10.32 2.85
C LEU A 72 -13.61 9.96 1.38
N ARG A 73 -13.45 11.00 0.54
CA ARG A 73 -13.21 10.84 -0.88
C ARG A 73 -11.74 11.13 -1.19
N VAL A 74 -10.99 10.09 -1.48
CA VAL A 74 -9.57 10.19 -1.84
C VAL A 74 -9.42 10.06 -3.34
N HIS A 75 -8.83 11.09 -3.98
CA HIS A 75 -8.53 11.10 -5.40
C HIS A 75 -7.02 10.95 -5.63
N ILE A 76 -6.62 9.92 -6.36
CA ILE A 76 -5.21 9.60 -6.66
C ILE A 76 -4.78 10.44 -7.88
N ARG A 77 -4.09 11.54 -7.64
CA ARG A 77 -3.69 12.50 -8.68
C ARG A 77 -2.45 12.08 -9.45
N ALA A 78 -1.54 11.34 -8.82
CA ALA A 78 -0.33 10.82 -9.44
C ALA A 78 0.24 9.68 -8.60
N ILE A 79 0.92 8.75 -9.25
CA ILE A 79 1.74 7.71 -8.63
C ILE A 79 3.10 7.77 -9.31
N ARG A 80 4.16 7.91 -8.53
CA ARG A 80 5.54 7.96 -9.01
C ARG A 80 6.31 6.80 -8.41
N PRO A 81 6.45 5.69 -9.12
CA PRO A 81 7.20 4.53 -8.64
C PRO A 81 8.70 4.80 -8.59
N GLU A 82 9.41 4.01 -7.83
CA GLU A 82 10.87 3.96 -7.81
C GLU A 82 11.41 3.45 -9.17
N LYS A 83 12.72 3.55 -9.37
CA LYS A 83 13.40 3.09 -10.61
C LYS A 83 13.49 1.57 -10.72
N THR A 84 13.16 0.86 -9.67
CA THR A 84 13.14 -0.60 -9.63
C THR A 84 11.93 -1.10 -8.88
N GLY A 85 11.43 -2.28 -9.26
CA GLY A 85 10.43 -3.02 -8.52
C GLY A 85 10.90 -4.44 -8.26
N ALA A 86 10.33 -5.10 -7.26
CA ALA A 86 10.62 -6.49 -6.95
C ALA A 86 9.42 -7.38 -7.26
N LEU A 87 9.68 -8.51 -7.91
CA LEU A 87 8.73 -9.60 -8.10
C LEU A 87 9.20 -10.80 -7.30
N MET A 88 8.29 -11.44 -6.60
CA MET A 88 8.62 -12.61 -5.79
C MET A 88 7.60 -13.72 -6.01
N THR A 89 8.10 -14.94 -6.14
CA THR A 89 7.30 -16.17 -6.03
C THR A 89 7.63 -16.89 -4.74
N ALA A 90 6.69 -17.66 -4.24
CA ALA A 90 6.87 -18.39 -3.00
C ALA A 90 6.05 -19.68 -2.98
N PRO A 91 6.62 -20.79 -2.50
CA PRO A 91 5.85 -21.98 -2.18
C PRO A 91 4.69 -21.65 -1.23
N GLY A 92 3.54 -22.23 -1.47
CA GLY A 92 2.34 -21.99 -0.67
C GLY A 92 1.62 -20.66 -0.94
N ALA A 93 2.04 -19.87 -1.96
CA ALA A 93 1.42 -18.60 -2.27
C ALA A 93 1.13 -18.44 -3.77
N GLY A 94 0.13 -17.59 -4.08
CA GLY A 94 -0.27 -17.30 -5.45
C GLY A 94 -1.12 -18.39 -6.11
N ALA A 95 -1.28 -18.31 -7.43
CA ALA A 95 -2.19 -19.18 -8.20
C ALA A 95 -1.68 -20.63 -8.37
N LEU A 96 -0.41 -20.88 -8.17
CA LEU A 96 0.23 -22.20 -8.35
C LEU A 96 1.08 -22.56 -7.12
N PRO A 97 0.49 -22.66 -5.91
CA PRO A 97 1.22 -22.74 -4.65
C PRO A 97 2.16 -23.95 -4.57
N ASP A 98 1.76 -25.08 -5.13
CA ASP A 98 2.51 -26.34 -5.06
C ASP A 98 3.51 -26.53 -6.21
N ARG A 99 3.50 -25.62 -7.20
CA ARG A 99 4.28 -25.75 -8.43
C ARG A 99 5.41 -24.74 -8.56
N VAL A 100 5.39 -23.67 -7.77
CA VAL A 100 6.40 -22.61 -7.85
C VAL A 100 7.51 -22.83 -6.82
N LYS A 101 8.72 -22.54 -7.24
CA LYS A 101 9.87 -22.39 -6.34
C LYS A 101 9.97 -20.94 -5.92
N GLY A 102 10.52 -20.69 -4.72
CA GLY A 102 10.82 -19.33 -4.29
C GLY A 102 11.87 -18.70 -5.22
N ASP A 103 11.54 -17.56 -5.79
CA ASP A 103 12.45 -16.76 -6.61
C ASP A 103 12.15 -15.28 -6.39
N THR A 104 13.18 -14.45 -6.48
CA THR A 104 13.07 -13.00 -6.36
C THR A 104 13.75 -12.37 -7.56
N ARG A 105 13.06 -11.46 -8.22
CA ARG A 105 13.58 -10.73 -9.38
C ARG A 105 13.42 -9.24 -9.19
N ILE A 106 14.45 -8.50 -9.53
CA ILE A 106 14.42 -7.04 -9.59
C ILE A 106 14.12 -6.62 -11.02
N CYS A 107 13.10 -5.80 -11.18
CA CYS A 107 12.63 -5.30 -12.48
C CYS A 107 13.00 -3.81 -12.60
N PRO A 108 13.85 -3.43 -13.54
CA PRO A 108 14.06 -2.03 -13.88
C PRO A 108 12.78 -1.36 -14.34
N ILE A 109 12.59 -0.11 -13.91
CA ILE A 109 11.45 0.74 -14.29
C ILE A 109 12.01 2.02 -14.89
N ALA A 110 11.70 2.28 -16.16
CA ALA A 110 12.10 3.47 -16.87
C ALA A 110 11.08 3.81 -17.96
N ASP A 111 10.95 5.07 -18.30
CA ASP A 111 10.17 5.59 -19.45
C ASP A 111 8.74 5.02 -19.56
N GLY A 112 8.09 4.84 -18.42
CA GLY A 112 6.73 4.30 -18.37
C GLY A 112 6.63 2.80 -18.60
N HIS A 113 7.73 2.06 -18.55
CA HIS A 113 7.81 0.62 -18.73
C HIS A 113 8.58 -0.05 -17.59
N PHE A 114 8.36 -1.35 -17.42
CA PHE A 114 9.21 -2.21 -16.62
C PHE A 114 9.71 -3.39 -17.45
N THR A 115 10.89 -3.89 -17.14
CA THR A 115 11.48 -5.04 -17.83
C THR A 115 11.42 -6.27 -16.94
N PHE A 116 10.78 -7.33 -17.42
CA PHE A 116 10.71 -8.62 -16.76
C PHE A 116 11.19 -9.73 -17.70
N MET A 117 12.23 -10.46 -17.32
CA MET A 117 12.84 -11.55 -18.10
C MET A 117 13.16 -11.15 -19.55
N GLY A 118 13.68 -9.93 -19.76
CA GLY A 118 14.01 -9.41 -21.08
C GLY A 118 12.80 -8.93 -21.89
N VAL A 119 11.60 -8.99 -21.34
CA VAL A 119 10.37 -8.49 -22.00
C VAL A 119 9.98 -7.16 -21.37
N GLU A 120 9.88 -6.14 -22.18
CA GLU A 120 9.39 -4.82 -21.80
C GLU A 120 7.86 -4.81 -21.75
N ARG A 121 7.32 -4.21 -20.68
CA ARG A 121 5.88 -4.08 -20.44
C ARG A 121 5.51 -2.67 -20.02
N PRO A 122 4.39 -2.12 -20.50
CA PRO A 122 3.89 -0.84 -20.03
C PRO A 122 3.64 -0.87 -18.52
N LEU A 123 4.07 0.19 -17.85
CA LEU A 123 3.84 0.35 -16.43
C LEU A 123 2.41 0.85 -16.18
N ASN A 124 1.71 0.20 -15.26
CA ASN A 124 0.40 0.63 -14.78
C ASN A 124 0.40 0.66 -13.24
N PRO A 125 1.01 1.68 -12.63
CA PRO A 125 1.21 1.72 -11.20
C PRO A 125 -0.11 1.89 -10.45
N MET A 126 -0.23 1.24 -9.31
CA MET A 126 -1.40 1.29 -8.44
C MET A 126 -0.98 1.38 -6.97
N ILE A 127 -1.86 1.87 -6.12
CA ILE A 127 -1.71 1.81 -4.67
C ILE A 127 -2.19 0.44 -4.19
N GLY A 128 -1.34 -0.31 -3.50
CA GLY A 128 -1.67 -1.65 -3.01
C GLY A 128 -2.72 -1.65 -1.92
N GLY A 129 -2.62 -0.71 -0.99
CA GLY A 129 -3.55 -0.56 0.13
C GLY A 129 -3.81 0.90 0.47
N ILE A 130 -5.03 1.18 0.88
CA ILE A 130 -5.47 2.42 1.48
C ILE A 130 -6.72 2.12 2.31
N GLY A 131 -6.82 2.67 3.50
CA GLY A 131 -7.96 2.39 4.36
C GLY A 131 -8.10 3.42 5.48
N VAL A 132 -9.15 3.26 6.26
CA VAL A 132 -9.45 4.03 7.47
C VAL A 132 -9.42 3.11 8.69
N ALA A 133 -9.32 3.68 9.88
CA ALA A 133 -9.40 2.90 11.10
C ALA A 133 -10.76 2.16 11.19
N PRO A 134 -10.75 0.85 11.45
CA PRO A 134 -11.97 0.06 11.61
C PRO A 134 -12.68 0.36 12.94
N ALA A 135 -13.95 -0.02 13.06
CA ALA A 135 -14.72 0.13 14.30
C ALA A 135 -14.34 -0.89 15.39
N CYS A 136 -13.63 -1.94 15.01
CA CYS A 136 -13.14 -2.99 15.90
C CYS A 136 -11.67 -2.77 16.25
N GLU A 137 -11.06 -3.78 16.86
CA GLU A 137 -9.60 -3.84 17.02
C GLU A 137 -8.88 -3.70 15.67
N SER A 138 -7.58 -3.50 15.72
CA SER A 138 -6.77 -3.29 14.52
C SER A 138 -6.87 -4.44 13.51
N VAL A 139 -6.89 -4.11 12.21
CA VAL A 139 -6.90 -5.05 11.10
C VAL A 139 -5.54 -5.00 10.40
N PRO A 140 -4.86 -6.15 10.19
CA PRO A 140 -3.58 -6.18 9.47
C PRO A 140 -3.69 -5.54 8.07
N CYS A 141 -2.72 -4.71 7.71
CA CYS A 141 -2.70 -4.04 6.40
C CYS A 141 -2.71 -5.01 5.21
N GLY A 142 -2.33 -6.26 5.42
CA GLY A 142 -2.39 -7.32 4.40
C GLY A 142 -3.77 -7.96 4.20
N THR A 143 -4.76 -7.63 5.04
CA THR A 143 -6.11 -8.22 5.00
C THR A 143 -7.09 -7.21 4.43
N PRO A 144 -7.79 -7.49 3.33
CA PRO A 144 -8.81 -6.60 2.80
C PRO A 144 -10.08 -6.62 3.66
N GLY A 145 -10.73 -5.47 3.81
CA GLY A 145 -11.95 -5.31 4.58
C GLY A 145 -12.80 -4.12 4.10
N ASP A 146 -13.92 -3.88 4.78
CA ASP A 146 -14.80 -2.74 4.50
C ASP A 146 -14.12 -1.40 4.79
N ASP A 147 -13.15 -1.40 5.69
CA ASP A 147 -12.26 -0.30 6.06
C ASP A 147 -11.21 0.02 4.98
N GLY A 148 -10.99 -0.89 4.01
CA GLY A 148 -10.00 -0.74 2.94
C GLY A 148 -8.86 -1.74 3.06
N ALA A 149 -7.70 -1.30 3.55
CA ALA A 149 -6.44 -2.05 3.66
C ALA A 149 -5.90 -2.57 2.32
N HIS A 150 -5.44 -3.83 2.23
CA HIS A 150 -4.86 -4.39 1.02
C HIS A 150 -5.92 -4.75 -0.01
N LEU A 151 -6.24 -3.81 -0.88
CA LEU A 151 -7.24 -4.03 -1.94
C LEU A 151 -6.65 -4.72 -3.18
N GLY A 152 -5.35 -4.56 -3.42
CA GLY A 152 -4.63 -5.23 -4.50
C GLY A 152 -5.26 -5.08 -5.89
N THR A 153 -5.97 -3.98 -6.13
CA THR A 153 -6.73 -3.78 -7.36
C THR A 153 -6.12 -2.70 -8.25
N ILE A 154 -6.02 -3.00 -9.54
CA ILE A 154 -5.65 -2.01 -10.58
C ILE A 154 -6.64 -0.83 -10.66
N GLY A 155 -7.78 -0.92 -9.98
CA GLY A 155 -8.73 0.18 -9.82
C GLY A 155 -8.20 1.35 -8.99
N LEU A 156 -7.13 1.17 -8.19
CA LEU A 156 -6.49 2.22 -7.39
C LEU A 156 -5.30 2.86 -8.12
N ARG A 157 -5.42 3.08 -9.42
CA ARG A 157 -4.41 3.72 -10.25
C ARG A 157 -4.53 5.25 -10.28
N TRP A 158 -3.65 5.90 -10.99
CA TRP A 158 -3.76 7.32 -11.31
C TRP A 158 -5.15 7.69 -11.87
N GLY A 159 -5.71 8.78 -11.38
CA GLY A 159 -7.05 9.24 -11.74
C GLY A 159 -8.20 8.56 -10.99
N ALA A 160 -7.91 7.48 -10.26
CA ALA A 160 -8.93 6.79 -9.47
C ALA A 160 -9.42 7.62 -8.29
N THR A 161 -10.67 7.39 -7.90
CA THR A 161 -11.27 7.94 -6.69
C THR A 161 -11.77 6.81 -5.81
N ARG A 162 -11.27 6.73 -4.58
CA ARG A 162 -11.76 5.81 -3.55
C ARG A 162 -12.66 6.56 -2.57
N ARG A 163 -13.75 5.93 -2.16
CA ARG A 163 -14.61 6.36 -1.05
C ARG A 163 -14.42 5.40 0.10
N LEU A 164 -14.13 5.94 1.27
CA LEU A 164 -13.88 5.20 2.50
C LEU A 164 -14.88 5.70 3.54
N ARG A 165 -15.64 4.79 4.14
CA ARG A 165 -16.61 5.14 5.18
C ARG A 165 -15.87 5.38 6.50
N VAL A 166 -16.09 6.51 7.10
CA VAL A 166 -15.62 6.82 8.44
C VAL A 166 -16.48 6.06 9.45
N VAL A 167 -15.86 5.28 10.32
CA VAL A 167 -16.58 4.45 11.31
C VAL A 167 -16.16 4.74 12.75
N VAL A 168 -15.05 5.47 12.94
CA VAL A 168 -14.56 5.92 14.25
C VAL A 168 -14.33 7.43 14.25
N PRO A 169 -14.44 8.12 15.39
CA PRO A 169 -14.10 9.54 15.47
C PRO A 169 -12.62 9.80 15.19
N GLY A 170 -12.32 10.94 14.55
CA GLY A 170 -10.95 11.29 14.18
C GLY A 170 -10.35 10.26 13.20
N PRO A 171 -10.96 10.05 12.02
CA PRO A 171 -10.56 8.98 11.14
C PRO A 171 -9.08 9.06 10.79
N LEU A 172 -8.42 7.94 11.00
CA LEU A 172 -7.03 7.74 10.64
C LEU A 172 -7.00 7.10 9.25
N LEU A 173 -6.53 7.87 8.28
CA LEU A 173 -6.32 7.42 6.90
C LEU A 173 -4.93 6.80 6.77
#